data_b535ebd56ba48f2f592e67540b0e3a52
#
_entry.id   b535ebd56ba48f2f592e67540b0e3a52
#
_cell.length_a   1.000
_cell.length_b   1.000
_cell.length_c   1.000
_cell.angle_alpha   90.00
_cell.angle_beta   90.00
_cell.angle_gamma   90.00
#
_symmetry.space_group_name_H-M   'P 1'
#
loop_
_entity.id
_entity.type
_entity.pdbx_description
1 polymer ?
#
loop_
_entity_poly.entity_id
_entity_poly.type
_entity_poly.pdbx_seq_one_letter_code
_entity_poly.pdbx_strand_id
1 'polypeptide(L)'
;MMNAYENAPATKMLATNCVCCGRALVDAVSIQLGLGPECRKENDGGISDETRTEANKIVHGAAVAAGLGRIAEVLVAADKVEALGLAVLAGKMRRRFKNAERLADIEIVEVSGTYRVITPYRRKDSKAFVAAWRTVPGRRWENGANVVPVASKTALWAVLRQFFGGKYAKGPKGVFRIPEAAPVPVQGQLNLA
;
A
#
# COMPACT_ATOMS: atom_id res chain seq x y z
N MET A 1 7.98 -26.80 14.98
CA MET A 1 8.05 -25.64 15.88
C MET A 1 7.80 -24.40 15.03
N MET A 2 6.62 -23.80 15.12
CA MET A 2 6.34 -22.52 14.43
C MET A 2 7.16 -21.43 15.10
N ASN A 3 7.92 -20.67 14.31
CA ASN A 3 8.72 -19.55 14.79
C ASN A 3 7.79 -18.47 15.37
N ALA A 4 7.79 -18.30 16.68
CA ALA A 4 6.99 -17.29 17.39
C ALA A 4 7.31 -15.85 16.94
N TYR A 5 8.37 -15.65 16.16
CA TYR A 5 8.81 -14.36 15.63
C TYR A 5 8.08 -13.92 14.35
N GLU A 6 7.46 -14.81 13.58
CA GLU A 6 6.79 -14.44 12.32
C GLU A 6 5.55 -13.54 12.50
N ASN A 7 4.95 -13.56 13.69
CA ASN A 7 3.78 -12.74 14.02
C ASN A 7 4.06 -11.64 15.04
N ALA A 8 5.33 -11.42 15.42
CA ALA A 8 5.67 -10.36 16.36
C ALA A 8 5.32 -8.98 15.76
N PRO A 9 4.68 -8.06 16.54
CA PRO A 9 4.35 -6.72 16.07
C PRO A 9 5.55 -5.96 15.48
N ALA A 10 6.75 -6.22 15.98
CA ALA A 10 8.00 -5.62 15.52
C ALA A 10 8.34 -5.98 14.06
N THR A 11 8.03 -7.20 13.61
CA THR A 11 8.31 -7.63 12.22
C THR A 11 7.43 -6.89 11.19
N LYS A 12 6.26 -6.44 11.59
CA LYS A 12 5.34 -5.66 10.73
C LYS A 12 5.72 -4.18 10.63
N MET A 13 6.66 -3.73 11.46
CA MET A 13 7.12 -2.33 11.53
C MET A 13 8.48 -2.12 10.86
N LEU A 14 9.06 -3.12 10.22
CA LEU A 14 10.35 -2.98 9.54
C LEU A 14 10.19 -2.36 8.16
N ALA A 15 11.06 -1.40 7.85
CA ALA A 15 11.18 -0.84 6.52
C ALA A 15 11.90 -1.84 5.62
N THR A 16 11.19 -2.53 4.75
CA THR A 16 11.76 -3.53 3.84
C THR A 16 12.36 -2.92 2.57
N ASN A 17 11.90 -1.73 2.19
CA ASN A 17 12.32 -1.06 0.96
C ASN A 17 12.59 0.42 1.21
N CYS A 18 13.60 0.96 0.53
CA CYS A 18 13.91 2.38 0.56
C CYS A 18 12.71 3.22 0.11
N VAL A 19 12.30 4.21 0.92
CA VAL A 19 11.14 5.07 0.61
C VAL A 19 11.35 5.91 -0.65
N CYS A 20 12.61 6.24 -1.03
CA CYS A 20 12.93 7.06 -2.20
C CYS A 20 13.03 6.26 -3.49
N CYS A 21 13.82 5.19 -3.52
CA CYS A 21 14.13 4.45 -4.75
C CYS A 21 13.48 3.08 -4.87
N GLY A 22 12.88 2.57 -3.79
CA GLY A 22 12.20 1.28 -3.78
C GLY A 22 13.09 0.05 -3.69
N ARG A 23 14.43 0.19 -3.69
CA ARG A 23 15.35 -0.96 -3.53
C ARG A 23 15.18 -1.60 -2.16
N ALA A 24 15.34 -2.92 -2.11
CA ALA A 24 15.32 -3.66 -0.85
C ALA A 24 16.42 -3.17 0.09
N LEU A 25 16.11 -3.06 1.37
CA LEU A 25 17.04 -2.70 2.44
C LEU A 25 17.53 -3.98 3.11
N VAL A 26 18.85 -4.16 3.12
CA VAL A 26 19.48 -5.40 3.59
C VAL A 26 20.36 -5.21 4.85
N ASP A 27 20.74 -3.98 5.14
CA ASP A 27 21.53 -3.64 6.34
C ASP A 27 20.68 -3.02 7.44
N ALA A 28 21.06 -3.26 8.71
CA ALA A 28 20.30 -2.84 9.88
C ALA A 28 20.06 -1.32 9.92
N VAL A 29 21.06 -0.51 9.55
CA VAL A 29 20.97 0.96 9.58
C VAL A 29 19.99 1.45 8.52
N SER A 30 20.03 0.90 7.31
CA SER A 30 19.08 1.25 6.25
C SER A 30 17.65 0.85 6.60
N ILE A 31 17.45 -0.32 7.21
CA ILE A 31 16.14 -0.79 7.68
C ILE A 31 15.62 0.15 8.78
N GLN A 32 16.46 0.52 9.74
CA GLN A 32 16.10 1.44 10.82
C GLN A 32 15.72 2.83 10.30
N LEU A 33 16.41 3.32 9.26
CA LEU A 33 16.17 4.65 8.70
C LEU A 33 15.10 4.66 7.60
N GLY A 34 14.78 3.53 7.01
CA GLY A 34 13.91 3.45 5.83
C GLY A 34 14.55 4.00 4.56
N LEU A 35 15.88 4.22 4.56
CA LEU A 35 16.67 4.79 3.48
C LEU A 35 17.91 3.93 3.19
N GLY A 36 18.12 3.59 1.92
CA GLY A 36 19.38 2.99 1.49
C GLY A 36 20.56 3.97 1.51
N PRO A 37 21.82 3.47 1.53
CA PRO A 37 23.02 4.27 1.73
C PRO A 37 23.18 5.39 0.69
N GLU A 38 22.88 5.15 -0.56
CA GLU A 38 22.97 6.16 -1.62
C GLU A 38 21.95 7.30 -1.41
N CYS A 39 20.70 6.94 -1.10
CA CYS A 39 19.66 7.94 -0.84
C CYS A 39 19.92 8.73 0.46
N ARG A 40 20.65 8.16 1.42
CA ARG A 40 21.03 8.82 2.67
C ARG A 40 22.12 9.85 2.44
N LYS A 41 23.20 9.50 1.71
CA LYS A 41 24.33 10.42 1.42
C LYS A 41 23.88 11.76 0.83
N GLU A 42 22.85 11.74 0.00
CA GLU A 42 22.37 12.95 -0.67
C GLU A 42 21.55 13.88 0.25
N ASN A 43 21.26 13.45 1.50
CA ASN A 43 20.39 14.17 2.41
C ASN A 43 21.09 14.51 3.76
N ASP A 44 22.39 14.25 3.89
CA ASP A 44 23.16 14.48 5.14
C ASP A 44 23.67 15.92 5.32
N GLY A 45 23.32 16.87 4.45
CA GLY A 45 23.87 18.22 4.46
C GLY A 45 23.11 19.21 5.35
N GLY A 46 23.78 19.75 6.39
CA GLY A 46 23.45 21.07 6.97
C GLY A 46 22.28 21.13 7.96
N ILE A 47 21.74 20.01 8.44
CA ILE A 47 20.65 19.99 9.44
C ILE A 47 21.17 19.65 10.84
N SER A 48 20.49 20.13 11.89
CA SER A 48 20.81 19.78 13.27
C SER A 48 20.54 18.29 13.56
N ASP A 49 21.17 17.75 14.60
CA ASP A 49 20.99 16.35 14.99
C ASP A 49 19.55 16.06 15.47
N GLU A 50 18.89 17.03 16.09
CA GLU A 50 17.47 16.94 16.47
C GLU A 50 16.58 16.84 15.23
N THR A 51 16.76 17.72 14.25
CA THR A 51 16.02 17.70 12.98
C THR A 51 16.26 16.39 12.25
N ARG A 52 17.50 15.89 12.23
CA ARG A 52 17.86 14.60 11.63
C ARG A 52 17.13 13.44 12.30
N THR A 53 17.09 13.45 13.64
CA THR A 53 16.41 12.41 14.43
C THR A 53 14.91 12.38 14.14
N GLU A 54 14.27 13.56 14.06
CA GLU A 54 12.86 13.67 13.73
C GLU A 54 12.59 13.24 12.29
N ALA A 55 13.40 13.71 11.34
CA ALA A 55 13.29 13.30 9.95
C ALA A 55 13.40 11.78 9.78
N ASN A 56 14.35 11.14 10.46
CA ASN A 56 14.53 9.68 10.41
C ASN A 56 13.28 8.92 10.90
N LYS A 57 12.62 9.38 11.96
CA LYS A 57 11.37 8.78 12.44
C LYS A 57 10.26 8.89 11.40
N ILE A 58 10.09 10.05 10.77
CA ILE A 58 9.08 10.29 9.74
C ILE A 58 9.37 9.43 8.51
N VAL A 59 10.62 9.37 8.05
CA VAL A 59 11.06 8.61 6.89
C VAL A 59 10.91 7.10 7.11
N HIS A 60 11.26 6.61 8.30
CA HIS A 60 11.03 5.20 8.65
C HIS A 60 9.53 4.86 8.59
N GLY A 61 8.67 5.66 9.22
CA GLY A 61 7.22 5.49 9.17
C GLY A 61 6.68 5.49 7.73
N ALA A 62 7.19 6.39 6.89
CA ALA A 62 6.85 6.45 5.47
C ALA A 62 7.30 5.20 4.70
N ALA A 63 8.48 4.63 5.00
CA ALA A 63 8.96 3.41 4.36
C ALA A 63 8.09 2.20 4.74
N VAL A 64 7.68 2.10 6.00
CA VAL A 64 6.72 1.08 6.46
C VAL A 64 5.36 1.27 5.79
N ALA A 65 4.83 2.50 5.74
CA ALA A 65 3.58 2.81 5.07
C ALA A 65 3.63 2.46 3.57
N ALA A 66 4.75 2.74 2.91
CA ALA A 66 4.98 2.37 1.51
C ALA A 66 4.95 0.84 1.29
N GLY A 67 5.57 0.07 2.19
CA GLY A 67 5.52 -1.39 2.17
C GLY A 67 4.10 -1.94 2.34
N LEU A 68 3.28 -1.26 3.13
CA LEU A 68 1.87 -1.59 3.35
C LEU A 68 0.92 -1.01 2.26
N GLY A 69 1.45 -0.32 1.25
CA GLY A 69 0.67 0.31 0.18
C GLY A 69 -0.13 1.55 0.61
N ARG A 70 0.18 2.15 1.76
CA ARG A 70 -0.50 3.34 2.30
C ARG A 70 0.09 4.63 1.73
N ILE A 71 -0.12 4.86 0.44
CA ILE A 71 0.55 5.95 -0.31
C ILE A 71 0.22 7.34 0.24
N ALA A 72 -1.01 7.57 0.68
CA ALA A 72 -1.40 8.85 1.28
C ALA A 72 -0.55 9.21 2.51
N GLU A 73 -0.23 8.23 3.36
CA GLU A 73 0.61 8.44 4.54
C GLU A 73 2.05 8.81 4.13
N VAL A 74 2.56 8.23 3.02
CA VAL A 74 3.88 8.58 2.48
C VAL A 74 3.91 10.02 1.97
N LEU A 75 2.85 10.47 1.28
CA LEU A 75 2.78 11.85 0.77
C LEU A 75 2.70 12.87 1.91
N VAL A 76 1.88 12.60 2.93
CA VAL A 76 1.84 13.43 4.16
C VAL A 76 3.19 13.44 4.88
N ALA A 77 3.89 12.31 4.94
CA ALA A 77 5.22 12.25 5.50
C ALA A 77 6.23 13.08 4.68
N ALA A 78 6.12 13.08 3.36
CA ALA A 78 6.96 13.93 2.50
C ALA A 78 6.74 15.42 2.78
N ASP A 79 5.50 15.86 3.02
CA ASP A 79 5.21 17.25 3.38
C ASP A 79 5.86 17.64 4.72
N LYS A 80 5.83 16.74 5.70
CA LYS A 80 6.50 16.94 7.00
C LYS A 80 8.02 17.01 6.86
N VAL A 81 8.61 16.13 6.03
CA VAL A 81 10.06 16.13 5.75
C VAL A 81 10.48 17.43 5.06
N GLU A 82 9.67 17.94 4.15
CA GLU A 82 9.92 19.25 3.51
C GLU A 82 9.88 20.41 4.51
N ALA A 83 8.91 20.40 5.44
CA ALA A 83 8.82 21.39 6.50
C ALA A 83 10.03 21.41 7.44
N LEU A 84 10.76 20.30 7.55
CA LEU A 84 12.04 20.19 8.24
C LEU A 84 13.25 20.71 7.41
N GLY A 85 13.01 21.28 6.23
CA GLY A 85 14.06 21.80 5.33
C GLY A 85 14.67 20.77 4.40
N LEU A 86 14.17 19.53 4.37
CA LEU A 86 14.71 18.42 3.55
C LEU A 86 13.95 18.27 2.22
N ALA A 87 13.84 19.36 1.47
CA ALA A 87 13.06 19.43 0.22
C ALA A 87 13.49 18.40 -0.84
N VAL A 88 14.80 18.10 -0.95
CA VAL A 88 15.32 17.10 -1.90
C VAL A 88 14.80 15.71 -1.56
N LEU A 89 14.85 15.33 -0.29
CA LEU A 89 14.34 14.05 0.21
C LEU A 89 12.83 13.94 -0.01
N ALA A 90 12.08 14.96 0.38
CA ALA A 90 10.63 15.04 0.16
C ALA A 90 10.27 14.91 -1.33
N GLY A 91 10.99 15.60 -2.21
CA GLY A 91 10.82 15.51 -3.65
C GLY A 91 11.06 14.11 -4.21
N LYS A 92 12.05 13.35 -3.69
CA LYS A 92 12.30 11.95 -4.06
C LYS A 92 11.20 11.02 -3.58
N MET A 93 10.73 11.20 -2.34
CA MET A 93 9.60 10.45 -1.81
C MET A 93 8.35 10.64 -2.68
N ARG A 94 7.98 11.88 -2.98
CA ARG A 94 6.83 12.19 -3.86
C ARG A 94 7.01 11.62 -5.27
N ARG A 95 8.21 11.72 -5.86
CA ARG A 95 8.48 11.24 -7.23
C ARG A 95 8.21 9.75 -7.38
N ARG A 96 8.56 8.93 -6.39
CA ARG A 96 8.29 7.49 -6.40
C ARG A 96 6.80 7.19 -6.48
N PHE A 97 5.95 8.00 -5.85
CA PHE A 97 4.51 7.79 -5.74
C PHE A 97 3.67 8.75 -6.59
N LYS A 98 4.32 9.67 -7.34
CA LYS A 98 3.68 10.71 -8.15
C LYS A 98 2.60 10.16 -9.09
N ASN A 99 2.79 8.96 -9.61
CA ASN A 99 1.85 8.34 -10.54
C ASN A 99 0.77 7.49 -9.86
N ALA A 100 0.85 7.26 -8.54
CA ALA A 100 -0.12 6.42 -7.85
C ALA A 100 -1.56 6.93 -8.01
N GLU A 101 -1.74 8.24 -7.94
CA GLU A 101 -3.03 8.89 -8.15
C GLU A 101 -3.55 8.79 -9.58
N ARG A 102 -2.66 8.91 -10.57
CA ARG A 102 -2.99 8.74 -12.01
C ARG A 102 -3.28 7.29 -12.36
N LEU A 103 -2.69 6.35 -11.65
CA LEU A 103 -2.87 4.91 -11.85
C LEU A 103 -4.04 4.35 -11.04
N ALA A 104 -4.64 5.15 -10.16
CA ALA A 104 -5.79 4.76 -9.37
C ALA A 104 -7.08 4.92 -10.19
N ASP A 105 -7.38 3.91 -10.99
CA ASP A 105 -8.59 3.80 -11.80
C ASP A 105 -9.76 3.14 -11.05
N ILE A 106 -9.56 2.79 -9.79
CA ILE A 106 -10.55 2.23 -8.89
C ILE A 106 -10.88 3.26 -7.83
N GLU A 107 -12.15 3.53 -7.63
CA GLU A 107 -12.62 4.47 -6.60
C GLU A 107 -13.52 3.75 -5.61
N ILE A 108 -13.28 3.97 -4.31
CA ILE A 108 -14.05 3.41 -3.20
C ILE A 108 -14.47 4.55 -2.30
N VAL A 109 -15.75 4.86 -2.28
CA VAL A 109 -16.33 5.90 -1.42
C VAL A 109 -17.23 5.23 -0.39
N GLU A 110 -17.07 5.60 0.88
CA GLU A 110 -17.96 5.15 1.95
C GLU A 110 -19.04 6.21 2.19
N VAL A 111 -20.30 5.83 1.98
CA VAL A 111 -21.46 6.71 2.14
C VAL A 111 -22.57 5.97 2.86
N SER A 112 -23.04 6.51 3.96
CA SER A 112 -24.24 6.02 4.68
C SER A 112 -24.26 4.49 4.92
N GLY A 113 -23.15 3.93 5.43
CA GLY A 113 -23.06 2.49 5.73
C GLY A 113 -22.90 1.58 4.52
N THR A 114 -22.59 2.14 3.36
CA THR A 114 -22.29 1.40 2.14
C THR A 114 -20.97 1.86 1.51
N TYR A 115 -20.29 0.94 0.80
CA TYR A 115 -19.20 1.27 -0.12
C TYR A 115 -19.74 1.40 -1.53
N ARG A 116 -19.54 2.55 -2.14
CA ARG A 116 -19.71 2.76 -3.57
C ARG A 116 -18.37 2.50 -4.25
N VAL A 117 -18.30 1.49 -5.11
CA VAL A 117 -17.05 1.03 -5.74
C VAL A 117 -17.17 1.15 -7.25
N ILE A 118 -16.35 2.02 -7.82
CA ILE A 118 -16.20 2.21 -9.26
C ILE A 118 -14.94 1.48 -9.69
N THR A 119 -15.06 0.60 -10.67
CA THR A 119 -13.95 -0.19 -11.21
C THR A 119 -13.92 -0.09 -12.73
N PRO A 120 -12.73 -0.16 -13.36
CA PRO A 120 -12.64 -0.21 -14.81
C PRO A 120 -13.31 -1.49 -15.34
N TYR A 121 -13.93 -1.37 -16.53
CA TYR A 121 -14.55 -2.51 -17.20
C TYR A 121 -13.50 -3.50 -17.69
N ARG A 122 -13.66 -4.78 -17.37
CA ARG A 122 -12.74 -5.86 -17.73
C ARG A 122 -13.33 -6.74 -18.83
N ARG A 123 -12.96 -6.45 -20.09
CA ARG A 123 -13.43 -7.22 -21.24
C ARG A 123 -12.96 -8.69 -21.23
N LYS A 124 -11.70 -8.95 -20.85
CA LYS A 124 -11.11 -10.29 -20.93
C LYS A 124 -11.75 -11.29 -19.96
N ASP A 125 -12.10 -10.83 -18.75
CA ASP A 125 -12.60 -11.67 -17.66
C ASP A 125 -14.05 -11.33 -17.29
N SER A 126 -14.83 -10.76 -18.22
CA SER A 126 -16.13 -10.15 -17.89
C SER A 126 -17.10 -11.10 -17.20
N LYS A 127 -17.18 -12.37 -17.64
CA LYS A 127 -18.08 -13.38 -17.02
C LYS A 127 -17.64 -13.70 -15.58
N ALA A 128 -16.36 -14.02 -15.37
CA ALA A 128 -15.81 -14.34 -14.05
C ALA A 128 -15.89 -13.12 -13.11
N PHE A 129 -15.58 -11.93 -13.62
CA PHE A 129 -15.67 -10.69 -12.88
C PHE A 129 -17.10 -10.39 -12.40
N VAL A 130 -18.09 -10.47 -13.29
CA VAL A 130 -19.50 -10.27 -12.94
C VAL A 130 -19.99 -11.35 -11.98
N ALA A 131 -19.60 -12.62 -12.19
CA ALA A 131 -19.95 -13.72 -11.29
C ALA A 131 -19.40 -13.47 -9.87
N ALA A 132 -18.12 -13.07 -9.74
CA ALA A 132 -17.53 -12.76 -8.46
C ALA A 132 -18.24 -11.59 -7.75
N TRP A 133 -18.61 -10.53 -8.46
CA TRP A 133 -19.39 -9.44 -7.86
C TRP A 133 -20.78 -9.91 -7.37
N ARG A 134 -21.42 -10.87 -8.05
CA ARG A 134 -22.71 -11.42 -7.65
C ARG A 134 -22.63 -12.23 -6.35
N THR A 135 -21.46 -12.72 -5.94
CA THR A 135 -21.28 -13.42 -4.67
C THR A 135 -21.19 -12.48 -3.45
N VAL A 136 -21.03 -11.16 -3.67
CA VAL A 136 -20.93 -10.19 -2.57
C VAL A 136 -22.33 -9.95 -1.99
N PRO A 137 -22.57 -10.29 -0.71
CA PRO A 137 -23.90 -10.18 -0.10
C PRO A 137 -24.42 -8.73 -0.09
N GLY A 138 -25.69 -8.54 -0.45
CA GLY A 138 -26.33 -7.23 -0.48
C GLY A 138 -25.80 -6.25 -1.52
N ARG A 139 -24.94 -6.70 -2.43
CA ARG A 139 -24.44 -5.87 -3.53
C ARG A 139 -25.57 -5.47 -4.48
N ARG A 140 -25.57 -4.20 -4.87
CA ARG A 140 -26.43 -3.63 -5.92
C ARG A 140 -25.58 -2.95 -6.98
N TRP A 141 -26.09 -2.86 -8.19
CA TRP A 141 -25.48 -2.05 -9.25
C TRP A 141 -26.29 -0.77 -9.42
N GLU A 142 -25.69 0.38 -9.16
CA GLU A 142 -26.36 1.67 -9.22
C GLU A 142 -25.44 2.72 -9.87
N ASN A 143 -25.93 3.41 -10.89
CA ASN A 143 -25.25 4.54 -11.53
C ASN A 143 -23.76 4.28 -11.85
N GLY A 144 -23.47 3.15 -12.49
CA GLY A 144 -22.10 2.82 -12.90
C GLY A 144 -21.18 2.31 -11.79
N ALA A 145 -21.70 2.03 -10.60
CA ALA A 145 -20.92 1.55 -9.47
C ALA A 145 -21.53 0.31 -8.81
N ASN A 146 -20.68 -0.48 -8.17
CA ASN A 146 -21.14 -1.51 -7.24
C ASN A 146 -21.35 -0.86 -5.87
N VAL A 147 -22.57 -0.95 -5.35
CA VAL A 147 -22.91 -0.50 -3.99
C VAL A 147 -22.96 -1.72 -3.09
N VAL A 148 -22.15 -1.74 -2.04
CA VAL A 148 -21.92 -2.89 -1.16
C VAL A 148 -22.11 -2.46 0.29
N PRO A 149 -22.92 -3.15 1.10
CA PRO A 149 -23.02 -2.87 2.53
C PRO A 149 -21.68 -3.00 3.25
N VAL A 150 -21.42 -2.13 4.24
CA VAL A 150 -20.18 -2.20 5.05
C VAL A 150 -20.02 -3.57 5.72
N ALA A 151 -21.12 -4.22 6.12
CA ALA A 151 -21.12 -5.58 6.65
C ALA A 151 -20.49 -6.61 5.69
N SER A 152 -20.53 -6.36 4.37
CA SER A 152 -19.97 -7.24 3.33
C SER A 152 -18.53 -6.88 2.93
N LYS A 153 -17.85 -6.08 3.74
CA LYS A 153 -16.48 -5.59 3.49
C LYS A 153 -15.49 -6.72 3.14
N THR A 154 -15.54 -7.84 3.86
CA THR A 154 -14.63 -8.98 3.62
C THR A 154 -14.82 -9.56 2.22
N ALA A 155 -16.07 -9.78 1.79
CA ALA A 155 -16.39 -10.27 0.46
C ALA A 155 -15.99 -9.27 -0.64
N LEU A 156 -16.22 -7.97 -0.42
CA LEU A 156 -15.77 -6.90 -1.29
C LEU A 156 -14.25 -6.97 -1.50
N TRP A 157 -13.48 -7.05 -0.41
CA TRP A 157 -12.03 -7.11 -0.51
C TRP A 157 -11.53 -8.39 -1.18
N ALA A 158 -12.22 -9.52 -1.03
CA ALA A 158 -11.87 -10.75 -1.75
C ALA A 158 -11.97 -10.54 -3.28
N VAL A 159 -13.05 -9.93 -3.77
CA VAL A 159 -13.23 -9.61 -5.19
C VAL A 159 -12.17 -8.60 -5.67
N LEU A 160 -11.92 -7.54 -4.90
CA LEU A 160 -10.91 -6.55 -5.27
C LEU A 160 -9.50 -7.16 -5.36
N ARG A 161 -9.09 -8.00 -4.42
CA ARG A 161 -7.80 -8.70 -4.46
C ARG A 161 -7.69 -9.64 -5.65
N GLN A 162 -8.74 -10.38 -5.94
CA GLN A 162 -8.75 -11.36 -7.04
C GLN A 162 -8.54 -10.69 -8.41
N PHE A 163 -9.19 -9.55 -8.65
CA PHE A 163 -9.17 -8.92 -9.98
C PHE A 163 -8.26 -7.69 -10.08
N PHE A 164 -7.93 -7.08 -8.97
CA PHE A 164 -7.19 -5.82 -8.91
C PHE A 164 -6.02 -5.84 -7.93
N GLY A 165 -5.59 -7.01 -7.46
CA GLY A 165 -4.40 -7.14 -6.64
C GLY A 165 -3.20 -6.44 -7.28
N GLY A 166 -2.45 -5.67 -6.49
CA GLY A 166 -1.33 -4.87 -6.96
C GLY A 166 -1.70 -3.54 -7.65
N LYS A 167 -2.97 -3.27 -7.95
CA LYS A 167 -3.43 -1.99 -8.51
C LYS A 167 -3.65 -0.93 -7.43
N TYR A 168 -3.67 0.34 -7.84
CA TYR A 168 -3.99 1.46 -6.96
C TYR A 168 -5.49 1.76 -6.97
N ALA A 169 -6.01 2.16 -5.81
CA ALA A 169 -7.39 2.61 -5.63
C ALA A 169 -7.42 3.90 -4.83
N LYS A 170 -8.40 4.78 -5.11
CA LYS A 170 -8.74 5.93 -4.27
C LYS A 170 -9.78 5.50 -3.26
N GLY A 171 -9.54 5.73 -1.99
CA GLY A 171 -10.46 5.46 -0.90
C GLY A 171 -10.66 6.65 0.02
N PRO A 172 -11.50 6.53 1.06
CA PRO A 172 -11.80 7.62 1.98
C PRO A 172 -10.57 8.20 2.70
N LYS A 173 -9.52 7.40 2.83
CA LYS A 173 -8.25 7.79 3.47
C LYS A 173 -7.12 8.09 2.46
N GLY A 174 -7.46 8.33 1.19
CA GLY A 174 -6.53 8.60 0.12
C GLY A 174 -6.18 7.39 -0.75
N VAL A 175 -5.12 7.51 -1.54
CA VAL A 175 -4.69 6.47 -2.47
C VAL A 175 -3.96 5.35 -1.74
N PHE A 176 -4.29 4.10 -2.08
CA PHE A 176 -3.65 2.90 -1.54
C PHE A 176 -3.51 1.83 -2.61
N ARG A 177 -2.62 0.86 -2.38
CA ARG A 177 -2.45 -0.31 -3.23
C ARG A 177 -3.33 -1.44 -2.71
N ILE A 178 -4.12 -2.05 -3.57
CA ILE A 178 -4.91 -3.24 -3.23
C ILE A 178 -3.93 -4.40 -3.00
N PRO A 179 -3.95 -5.08 -1.84
CA PRO A 179 -3.08 -6.22 -1.59
C PRO A 179 -3.27 -7.30 -2.66
N GLU A 180 -2.20 -7.95 -3.05
CA GLU A 180 -2.27 -9.11 -3.95
C GLU A 180 -3.02 -10.27 -3.25
N ALA A 181 -3.69 -11.10 -4.04
CA ALA A 181 -4.25 -12.33 -3.52
C ALA A 181 -3.09 -13.19 -2.98
N ALA A 182 -3.28 -13.78 -1.80
CA ALA A 182 -2.32 -14.77 -1.33
C ALA A 182 -2.17 -15.87 -2.39
N PRO A 183 -0.95 -16.34 -2.67
CA PRO A 183 -0.77 -17.46 -3.59
C PRO A 183 -1.64 -18.62 -3.10
N VAL A 184 -2.50 -19.12 -3.98
CA VAL A 184 -3.28 -20.34 -3.69
C VAL A 184 -2.22 -21.43 -3.47
N PRO A 185 -2.19 -22.09 -2.29
CA PRO A 185 -1.28 -23.20 -2.11
C PRO A 185 -1.59 -24.21 -3.22
N VAL A 186 -0.57 -24.52 -4.03
CA VAL A 186 -0.68 -25.55 -5.06
C VAL A 186 -0.93 -26.87 -4.32
N GLN A 187 -2.19 -27.27 -4.26
CA GLN A 187 -2.54 -28.63 -3.83
C GLN A 187 -2.01 -29.58 -4.89
N GLY A 188 -0.88 -30.21 -4.61
CA GLY A 188 -0.35 -31.24 -5.51
C GLY A 188 1.16 -31.36 -5.54
N GLN A 189 1.81 -31.46 -4.39
CA GLN A 189 3.08 -32.19 -4.25
C GLN A 189 3.08 -32.93 -2.91
N LEU A 190 2.13 -33.85 -2.72
CA LEU A 190 2.37 -35.03 -1.91
C LEU A 190 3.22 -35.93 -2.79
N ASN A 191 4.54 -35.77 -2.71
CA ASN A 191 5.48 -36.71 -3.22
C ASN A 191 5.24 -38.06 -2.50
N LEU A 192 4.77 -39.03 -3.24
CA LEU A 192 4.90 -40.43 -2.92
C LEU A 192 6.41 -40.74 -2.88
N ALA A 193 6.92 -40.97 -1.72
CA ALA A 193 8.17 -41.72 -1.48
C ALA A 193 7.84 -42.85 -0.55
#